data_7f8dcff4afddd0fc2016089abcfbbd05
#
_entry.id   7f8dcff4afddd0fc2016089abcfbbd05
#
_cell.length_a   1.000
_cell.length_b   1.000
_cell.length_c   1.000
_cell.angle_alpha   90.00
_cell.angle_beta   90.00
_cell.angle_gamma   90.00
#
_symmetry.space_group_name_H-M   'P 1'
#
loop_
_entity.id
_entity.type
_entity.pdbx_description
1 polymer ?
#
loop_
_entity_poly.entity_id
_entity_poly.type
_entity_poly.pdbx_seq_one_letter_code
_entity_poly.pdbx_strand_id
1 'polypeptide(L)'
;MAVERDYVLGTHEEELTRLGLQHRVWRPVVLDCWQRAGITVGKRVLDVGAGPGYAAIDLAEIVGPSGEVIALERSQNFVRALETTCRARSLTNVKIHELDLMKADLPRGEYDFAWCRWVVSFVSDQSLLIEKLAGVMPKGSVAIFHEYGHYETWRFFPRLPMQERFREHVIATWRESGGEPDGAPRLPGLLGENGFVVRSARPHIFCLRPSDYMWQWPVTFIETYLERLIEMGRIDHEFAAQVRIALASAEKDPNARMLTPLVLEIIVEKL
;
A
#
# COMPACT_ATOMS: atom_id res chain seq x y z
N MET A 1 20.99 18.44 -5.44
CA MET A 1 20.19 17.42 -4.69
C MET A 1 19.87 16.33 -5.71
N ALA A 2 20.26 15.09 -5.45
CA ALA A 2 19.90 13.97 -6.31
C ALA A 2 18.36 13.81 -6.27
N VAL A 3 17.71 13.88 -7.41
CA VAL A 3 16.27 13.62 -7.53
C VAL A 3 16.10 12.14 -7.22
N GLU A 4 15.34 11.84 -6.17
CA GLU A 4 14.96 10.46 -5.80
C GLU A 4 14.04 9.92 -6.92
N ARG A 5 14.65 9.20 -7.89
CA ARG A 5 14.00 8.79 -9.15
C ARG A 5 13.22 7.47 -9.05
N ASP A 6 13.18 6.85 -7.86
CA ASP A 6 12.89 5.41 -7.74
C ASP A 6 11.48 5.04 -7.29
N TYR A 7 10.61 5.97 -6.92
CA TYR A 7 9.23 5.68 -6.59
C TYR A 7 8.28 6.30 -7.62
N VAL A 8 7.51 5.48 -8.29
CA VAL A 8 6.66 5.91 -9.42
C VAL A 8 5.64 6.99 -9.05
N LEU A 9 5.18 7.00 -7.79
CA LEU A 9 4.23 8.00 -7.28
C LEU A 9 4.90 9.26 -6.71
N GLY A 10 6.24 9.27 -6.54
CA GLY A 10 6.98 10.35 -5.87
C GLY A 10 6.94 10.26 -4.35
N THR A 11 7.72 11.11 -3.67
CA THR A 11 7.85 11.13 -2.20
C THR A 11 7.73 12.55 -1.63
N HIS A 12 7.01 13.42 -2.35
CA HIS A 12 6.80 14.83 -1.97
C HIS A 12 5.78 14.98 -0.83
N GLU A 13 5.65 16.18 -0.27
CA GLU A 13 4.75 16.48 0.86
C GLU A 13 3.27 16.19 0.54
N GLU A 14 2.88 16.38 -0.71
CA GLU A 14 1.54 16.05 -1.21
C GLU A 14 1.26 14.54 -1.13
N GLU A 15 2.26 13.70 -1.47
CA GLU A 15 2.16 12.25 -1.36
C GLU A 15 2.09 11.81 0.12
N LEU A 16 2.84 12.44 1.02
CA LEU A 16 2.68 12.21 2.47
C LEU A 16 1.25 12.45 2.91
N THR A 17 0.66 13.56 2.50
CA THR A 17 -0.72 13.92 2.85
C THR A 17 -1.72 12.91 2.28
N ARG A 18 -1.55 12.52 1.00
CA ARG A 18 -2.40 11.53 0.34
C ARG A 18 -2.32 10.16 1.01
N LEU A 19 -1.11 9.68 1.32
CA LEU A 19 -0.91 8.40 2.02
C LEU A 19 -1.51 8.44 3.43
N GLY A 20 -1.47 9.58 4.10
CA GLY A 20 -2.13 9.78 5.39
C GLY A 20 -3.66 9.68 5.29
N LEU A 21 -4.26 10.27 4.25
CA LEU A 21 -5.68 10.11 3.97
C LEU A 21 -6.02 8.65 3.65
N GLN A 22 -5.26 8.03 2.75
CA GLN A 22 -5.41 6.62 2.38
C GLN A 22 -5.37 5.71 3.60
N HIS A 23 -4.41 5.91 4.51
CA HIS A 23 -4.34 5.14 5.73
C HIS A 23 -5.57 5.34 6.62
N ARG A 24 -6.02 6.58 6.84
CA ARG A 24 -7.22 6.87 7.65
C ARG A 24 -8.47 6.21 7.09
N VAL A 25 -8.64 6.23 5.77
CA VAL A 25 -9.77 5.62 5.08
C VAL A 25 -9.79 4.09 5.26
N TRP A 26 -8.63 3.46 5.14
CA TRP A 26 -8.48 2.00 5.25
C TRP A 26 -8.31 1.51 6.68
N ARG A 27 -8.07 2.39 7.65
CA ARG A 27 -7.75 2.04 9.02
C ARG A 27 -8.75 1.07 9.66
N PRO A 28 -10.08 1.21 9.51
CA PRO A 28 -11.03 0.24 10.08
C PRO A 28 -10.84 -1.18 9.55
N VAL A 29 -10.61 -1.32 8.23
CA VAL A 29 -10.34 -2.62 7.58
C VAL A 29 -9.02 -3.22 8.08
N VAL A 30 -7.99 -2.39 8.17
CA VAL A 30 -6.65 -2.79 8.61
C VAL A 30 -6.65 -3.26 10.07
N LEU A 31 -7.32 -2.53 10.96
CA LEU A 31 -7.42 -2.89 12.38
C LEU A 31 -8.19 -4.21 12.58
N ASP A 32 -9.28 -4.44 11.85
CA ASP A 32 -10.01 -5.72 11.86
C ASP A 32 -9.11 -6.87 11.37
N CYS A 33 -8.35 -6.64 10.30
CA CYS A 33 -7.40 -7.62 9.78
C CYS A 33 -6.33 -7.99 10.82
N TRP A 34 -5.69 -6.99 11.43
CA TRP A 34 -4.65 -7.21 12.44
C TRP A 34 -5.18 -7.93 13.67
N GLN A 35 -6.39 -7.59 14.13
CA GLN A 35 -7.05 -8.27 15.23
C GLN A 35 -7.31 -9.75 14.90
N ARG A 36 -7.82 -10.06 13.70
CA ARG A 36 -8.06 -11.44 13.24
C ARG A 36 -6.77 -12.24 13.07
N ALA A 37 -5.69 -11.57 12.66
CA ALA A 37 -4.37 -12.18 12.56
C ALA A 37 -3.74 -12.47 13.93
N GLY A 38 -4.17 -11.78 14.99
CA GLY A 38 -3.70 -11.98 16.36
C GLY A 38 -2.60 -11.00 16.79
N ILE A 39 -2.45 -9.86 16.09
CA ILE A 39 -1.51 -8.80 16.52
C ILE A 39 -2.03 -8.19 17.83
N THR A 40 -1.19 -8.22 18.87
CA THR A 40 -1.52 -7.76 20.21
C THR A 40 -0.28 -7.27 20.97
N VAL A 41 -0.45 -6.84 22.21
CA VAL A 41 0.61 -6.35 23.08
C VAL A 41 1.76 -7.34 23.19
N GLY A 42 3.01 -6.83 23.18
CA GLY A 42 4.24 -7.59 23.32
C GLY A 42 4.72 -8.26 22.03
N LYS A 43 4.00 -8.14 20.93
CA LYS A 43 4.36 -8.75 19.65
C LYS A 43 5.43 -7.97 18.90
N ARG A 44 6.20 -8.69 18.09
CA ARG A 44 7.25 -8.13 17.22
C ARG A 44 6.80 -8.20 15.77
N VAL A 45 6.66 -7.03 15.13
CA VAL A 45 6.08 -6.88 13.80
C VAL A 45 7.09 -6.29 12.82
N LEU A 46 7.27 -6.93 11.66
CA LEU A 46 8.01 -6.41 10.53
C LEU A 46 7.05 -5.66 9.59
N ASP A 47 7.22 -4.35 9.44
CA ASP A 47 6.45 -3.52 8.50
C ASP A 47 7.26 -3.36 7.20
N VAL A 48 6.87 -4.11 6.17
CA VAL A 48 7.58 -4.22 4.89
C VAL A 48 7.10 -3.12 3.96
N GLY A 49 8.00 -2.18 3.64
CA GLY A 49 7.66 -1.00 2.84
C GLY A 49 6.77 -0.04 3.61
N ALA A 50 7.24 0.39 4.79
CA ALA A 50 6.46 1.16 5.76
C ALA A 50 5.96 2.51 5.24
N GLY A 51 6.56 3.04 4.16
CA GLY A 51 6.26 4.38 3.67
C GLY A 51 6.49 5.43 4.74
N PRO A 52 5.60 6.45 4.86
CA PRO A 52 5.70 7.46 5.93
C PRO A 52 5.39 6.92 7.34
N GLY A 53 5.13 5.61 7.48
CA GLY A 53 5.01 4.92 8.75
C GLY A 53 3.63 4.98 9.40
N TYR A 54 2.57 5.33 8.68
CA TYR A 54 1.24 5.40 9.28
C TYR A 54 0.78 4.05 9.87
N ALA A 55 1.10 2.93 9.20
CA ALA A 55 0.83 1.60 9.71
C ALA A 55 1.79 1.25 10.87
N ALA A 56 3.09 1.55 10.72
CA ALA A 56 4.09 1.32 11.77
C ALA A 56 3.73 1.98 13.10
N ILE A 57 3.17 3.21 13.04
CA ILE A 57 2.72 3.96 14.23
C ILE A 57 1.55 3.27 14.91
N ASP A 58 0.49 2.91 14.16
CA ASP A 58 -0.65 2.18 14.71
C ASP A 58 -0.21 0.82 15.29
N LEU A 59 0.66 0.09 14.59
CA LEU A 59 1.23 -1.17 15.09
C LEU A 59 2.01 -0.96 16.39
N ALA A 60 2.86 0.09 16.47
CA ALA A 60 3.63 0.38 17.67
C ALA A 60 2.76 0.69 18.88
N GLU A 61 1.64 1.40 18.68
CA GLU A 61 0.66 1.67 19.73
C GLU A 61 -0.06 0.38 20.16
N ILE A 62 -0.37 -0.53 19.22
CA ILE A 62 -1.06 -1.81 19.52
C ILE A 62 -0.12 -2.76 20.28
N VAL A 63 1.12 -2.93 19.81
CA VAL A 63 2.05 -3.87 20.46
C VAL A 63 2.60 -3.31 21.79
N GLY A 64 2.50 -2.00 21.99
CA GLY A 64 2.89 -1.33 23.23
C GLY A 64 4.40 -1.39 23.52
N PRO A 65 4.85 -0.89 24.69
CA PRO A 65 6.27 -0.75 25.01
C PRO A 65 7.00 -2.09 25.22
N SER A 66 6.28 -3.20 25.39
CA SER A 66 6.88 -4.55 25.46
C SER A 66 6.99 -5.24 24.11
N GLY A 67 6.37 -4.69 23.06
CA GLY A 67 6.50 -5.13 21.70
C GLY A 67 7.44 -4.25 20.89
N GLU A 68 7.63 -4.58 19.60
CA GLU A 68 8.52 -3.84 18.72
C GLU A 68 8.01 -3.84 17.30
N VAL A 69 8.14 -2.72 16.58
CA VAL A 69 7.91 -2.63 15.13
C VAL A 69 9.23 -2.35 14.43
N ILE A 70 9.56 -3.16 13.43
CA ILE A 70 10.70 -2.97 12.57
C ILE A 70 10.18 -2.49 11.21
N ALA A 71 10.37 -1.21 10.93
CA ALA A 71 9.89 -0.55 9.73
C ALA A 71 10.98 -0.55 8.66
N LEU A 72 10.68 -1.11 7.47
CA LEU A 72 11.59 -1.14 6.34
C LEU A 72 11.11 -0.15 5.28
N GLU A 73 11.93 0.83 4.92
CA GLU A 73 11.59 1.83 3.91
C GLU A 73 12.85 2.28 3.17
N ARG A 74 12.74 2.51 1.84
CA ARG A 74 13.88 2.96 1.03
C ARG A 74 13.96 4.48 0.87
N SER A 75 12.81 5.18 0.96
CA SER A 75 12.75 6.62 0.77
C SER A 75 13.22 7.37 2.01
N GLN A 76 14.28 8.15 1.87
CA GLN A 76 14.78 9.00 2.95
C GLN A 76 13.73 10.03 3.40
N ASN A 77 12.89 10.52 2.49
CA ASN A 77 11.82 11.46 2.84
C ASN A 77 10.79 10.80 3.76
N PHE A 78 10.40 9.56 3.44
CA PHE A 78 9.45 8.80 4.26
C PHE A 78 10.07 8.37 5.59
N VAL A 79 11.33 7.93 5.60
CA VAL A 79 12.07 7.62 6.82
C VAL A 79 12.10 8.83 7.77
N ARG A 80 12.45 10.03 7.27
CA ARG A 80 12.45 11.27 8.07
C ARG A 80 11.07 11.64 8.60
N ALA A 81 10.02 11.42 7.81
CA ALA A 81 8.63 11.66 8.24
C ALA A 81 8.25 10.71 9.39
N LEU A 82 8.57 9.42 9.26
CA LEU A 82 8.32 8.42 10.31
C LEU A 82 9.10 8.73 11.58
N GLU A 83 10.41 9.01 11.48
CA GLU A 83 11.24 9.40 12.65
C GLU A 83 10.66 10.63 13.37
N THR A 84 10.23 11.65 12.60
CA THR A 84 9.66 12.86 13.16
C THR A 84 8.38 12.55 13.92
N THR A 85 7.52 11.70 13.35
CA THR A 85 6.26 11.30 14.00
C THR A 85 6.51 10.44 15.24
N CYS A 86 7.46 9.49 15.20
CA CYS A 86 7.83 8.69 16.36
C CYS A 86 8.32 9.58 17.51
N ARG A 87 9.18 10.56 17.23
CA ARG A 87 9.63 11.54 18.24
C ARG A 87 8.48 12.35 18.83
N ALA A 88 7.61 12.89 17.98
CA ALA A 88 6.46 13.69 18.41
C ALA A 88 5.45 12.91 19.28
N ARG A 89 5.33 11.59 19.05
CA ARG A 89 4.44 10.70 19.81
C ARG A 89 5.16 9.95 20.94
N SER A 90 6.45 10.20 21.15
CA SER A 90 7.27 9.48 22.15
C SER A 90 7.25 7.95 21.97
N LEU A 91 7.17 7.46 20.73
CA LEU A 91 7.24 6.03 20.42
C LEU A 91 8.71 5.61 20.39
N THR A 92 9.11 4.74 21.32
CA THR A 92 10.48 4.21 21.46
C THR A 92 10.61 2.78 20.95
N ASN A 93 9.50 2.16 20.57
CA ASN A 93 9.41 0.76 20.15
C ASN A 93 9.32 0.59 18.62
N VAL A 94 9.70 1.62 17.86
CA VAL A 94 9.83 1.55 16.38
C VAL A 94 11.30 1.64 16.02
N LYS A 95 11.81 0.62 15.32
CA LYS A 95 13.13 0.61 14.68
C LYS A 95 12.98 0.80 13.19
N ILE A 96 13.67 1.78 12.64
CA ILE A 96 13.56 2.15 11.23
C ILE A 96 14.84 1.73 10.51
N HIS A 97 14.70 0.99 9.43
CA HIS A 97 15.78 0.60 8.54
C HIS A 97 15.56 1.22 7.16
N GLU A 98 16.46 2.13 6.77
CA GLU A 98 16.52 2.64 5.42
C GLU A 98 17.18 1.57 4.54
N LEU A 99 16.37 0.87 3.72
CA LEU A 99 16.86 -0.17 2.82
C LEU A 99 15.95 -0.38 1.61
N ASP A 100 16.55 -0.79 0.50
CA ASP A 100 15.84 -1.23 -0.70
C ASP A 100 15.59 -2.75 -0.61
N LEU A 101 14.31 -3.14 -0.57
CA LEU A 101 13.87 -4.55 -0.44
C LEU A 101 14.44 -5.46 -1.54
N MET A 102 14.71 -4.91 -2.73
CA MET A 102 15.26 -5.69 -3.85
C MET A 102 16.78 -5.88 -3.74
N LYS A 103 17.51 -4.96 -3.08
CA LYS A 103 18.97 -4.95 -3.05
C LYS A 103 19.56 -5.46 -1.75
N ALA A 104 18.92 -5.14 -0.62
CA ALA A 104 19.43 -5.49 0.71
C ALA A 104 18.80 -6.78 1.24
N ASP A 105 19.51 -7.46 2.14
CA ASP A 105 18.93 -8.50 2.96
C ASP A 105 17.99 -7.90 4.00
N LEU A 106 16.91 -8.61 4.33
CA LEU A 106 16.02 -8.18 5.40
C LEU A 106 16.72 -8.41 6.77
N PRO A 107 16.52 -7.51 7.75
CA PRO A 107 17.10 -7.69 9.07
C PRO A 107 16.58 -8.99 9.71
N ARG A 108 17.50 -9.78 10.26
CA ARG A 108 17.14 -11.00 10.98
C ARG A 108 16.50 -10.68 12.33
N GLY A 109 15.54 -11.49 12.73
CA GLY A 109 14.87 -11.34 14.02
C GLY A 109 13.81 -12.39 14.28
N GLU A 110 13.36 -12.45 15.52
CA GLU A 110 12.22 -13.30 15.94
C GLU A 110 10.92 -12.52 15.72
N TYR A 111 10.43 -12.51 14.47
CA TYR A 111 9.19 -11.81 14.12
C TYR A 111 7.98 -12.70 14.36
N ASP A 112 7.00 -12.20 15.13
CA ASP A 112 5.69 -12.84 15.26
C ASP A 112 4.85 -12.59 14.00
N PHE A 113 4.97 -11.37 13.45
CA PHE A 113 4.18 -10.92 12.30
C PHE A 113 5.02 -10.15 11.28
N ALA A 114 4.58 -10.25 10.00
CA ALA A 114 4.95 -9.31 8.95
C ALA A 114 3.69 -8.65 8.39
N TRP A 115 3.77 -7.36 8.11
CA TRP A 115 2.75 -6.57 7.45
C TRP A 115 3.30 -6.02 6.14
N CYS A 116 2.59 -6.20 5.04
CA CYS A 116 2.98 -5.72 3.71
C CYS A 116 1.74 -5.18 3.00
N ARG A 117 1.73 -3.88 2.71
CA ARG A 117 0.59 -3.24 2.05
C ARG A 117 1.01 -2.35 0.89
N TRP A 118 0.51 -2.67 -0.32
CA TRP A 118 0.82 -1.96 -1.55
C TRP A 118 2.33 -1.84 -1.80
N VAL A 119 3.04 -2.93 -1.63
CA VAL A 119 4.46 -3.06 -1.90
C VAL A 119 4.71 -4.03 -3.05
N VAL A 120 4.01 -5.16 -3.03
CA VAL A 120 4.16 -6.23 -4.04
C VAL A 120 3.87 -5.72 -5.45
N SER A 121 2.93 -4.79 -5.58
CA SER A 121 2.60 -4.15 -6.87
C SER A 121 3.69 -3.23 -7.42
N PHE A 122 4.69 -2.83 -6.60
CA PHE A 122 5.73 -1.87 -6.97
C PHE A 122 7.14 -2.44 -6.99
N VAL A 123 7.35 -3.67 -6.54
CA VAL A 123 8.66 -4.33 -6.60
C VAL A 123 8.87 -4.98 -7.97
N SER A 124 10.11 -4.96 -8.44
CA SER A 124 10.47 -5.57 -9.74
C SER A 124 10.49 -7.10 -9.71
N ASP A 125 10.63 -7.70 -8.54
CA ASP A 125 10.67 -9.16 -8.36
C ASP A 125 9.89 -9.56 -7.09
N GLN A 126 8.66 -9.99 -7.30
CA GLN A 126 7.77 -10.45 -6.24
C GLN A 126 8.27 -11.75 -5.58
N SER A 127 8.86 -12.66 -6.39
CA SER A 127 9.38 -13.94 -5.89
C SER A 127 10.54 -13.71 -4.93
N LEU A 128 11.48 -12.82 -5.31
CA LEU A 128 12.59 -12.45 -4.46
C LEU A 128 12.14 -11.82 -3.13
N LEU A 129 11.11 -10.96 -3.17
CA LEU A 129 10.56 -10.37 -1.94
C LEU A 129 10.02 -11.44 -1.00
N ILE A 130 9.23 -12.39 -1.53
CA ILE A 130 8.65 -13.47 -0.74
C ILE A 130 9.72 -14.44 -0.22
N GLU A 131 10.73 -14.77 -1.02
CA GLU A 131 11.88 -15.58 -0.61
C GLU A 131 12.63 -14.93 0.58
N LYS A 132 12.97 -13.64 0.45
CA LYS A 132 13.63 -12.88 1.53
C LYS A 132 12.79 -12.84 2.80
N LEU A 133 11.46 -12.58 2.66
CA LEU A 133 10.55 -12.58 3.79
C LEU A 133 10.50 -13.96 4.47
N ALA A 134 10.38 -15.03 3.69
CA ALA A 134 10.39 -16.40 4.21
C ALA A 134 11.69 -16.76 4.95
N GLY A 135 12.82 -16.18 4.51
CA GLY A 135 14.14 -16.39 5.12
C GLY A 135 14.32 -15.77 6.49
N VAL A 136 13.48 -14.77 6.86
CA VAL A 136 13.56 -14.09 8.17
C VAL A 136 12.36 -14.39 9.08
N MET A 137 11.30 -14.98 8.55
CA MET A 137 10.10 -15.34 9.31
C MET A 137 10.26 -16.71 9.95
N PRO A 138 10.21 -16.81 11.29
CA PRO A 138 10.29 -18.10 11.98
C PRO A 138 9.04 -18.94 11.78
N LYS A 139 9.14 -20.24 12.00
CA LYS A 139 8.01 -21.17 11.99
C LYS A 139 6.92 -20.72 12.96
N GLY A 140 5.67 -20.74 12.49
CA GLY A 140 4.49 -20.31 13.24
C GLY A 140 4.22 -18.81 13.22
N SER A 141 5.12 -18.01 12.63
CA SER A 141 4.86 -16.58 12.42
C SER A 141 3.83 -16.33 11.31
N VAL A 142 3.20 -15.18 11.33
CA VAL A 142 2.11 -14.82 10.41
C VAL A 142 2.51 -13.64 9.54
N ALA A 143 2.36 -13.77 8.22
CA ALA A 143 2.49 -12.65 7.29
C ALA A 143 1.12 -12.23 6.76
N ILE A 144 0.94 -10.92 6.58
CA ILE A 144 -0.31 -10.29 6.17
C ILE A 144 -0.02 -9.40 4.97
N PHE A 145 -0.80 -9.58 3.91
CA PHE A 145 -0.69 -8.78 2.69
C PHE A 145 -2.00 -8.08 2.40
N HIS A 146 -1.94 -6.79 2.05
CA HIS A 146 -3.01 -6.03 1.42
C HIS A 146 -2.50 -5.50 0.08
N GLU A 147 -2.85 -6.16 -1.02
CA GLU A 147 -2.30 -5.86 -2.34
C GLU A 147 -3.39 -5.79 -3.41
N TYR A 148 -3.14 -5.03 -4.47
CA TYR A 148 -4.08 -4.94 -5.58
C TYR A 148 -4.19 -6.29 -6.31
N GLY A 149 -5.43 -6.72 -6.57
CA GLY A 149 -5.74 -8.00 -7.20
C GLY A 149 -6.33 -7.91 -8.59
N HIS A 150 -7.15 -6.92 -8.83
CA HIS A 150 -7.81 -6.65 -10.10
C HIS A 150 -8.01 -5.14 -10.23
N TYR A 151 -7.01 -4.44 -10.75
CA TYR A 151 -7.04 -2.98 -10.82
C TYR A 151 -8.13 -2.46 -11.77
N GLU A 152 -8.50 -3.26 -12.77
CA GLU A 152 -9.58 -2.94 -13.72
C GLU A 152 -10.98 -2.96 -13.12
N THR A 153 -11.18 -3.45 -11.90
CA THR A 153 -12.46 -3.33 -11.19
C THR A 153 -12.79 -1.87 -10.84
N TRP A 154 -11.79 -0.99 -10.83
CA TRP A 154 -12.00 0.43 -10.59
C TRP A 154 -12.81 1.09 -11.72
N ARG A 155 -14.09 1.30 -11.48
CA ARG A 155 -15.06 1.77 -12.47
C ARG A 155 -16.08 2.71 -11.85
N PHE A 156 -16.62 3.57 -12.68
CA PHE A 156 -17.70 4.49 -12.32
C PHE A 156 -19.03 4.09 -13.00
N PHE A 157 -20.13 4.43 -12.34
CA PHE A 157 -21.48 4.30 -12.82
C PHE A 157 -22.22 5.65 -12.60
N PRO A 158 -22.66 6.36 -13.65
CA PRO A 158 -22.42 6.05 -15.08
C PRO A 158 -20.95 5.93 -15.43
N ARG A 159 -20.65 5.24 -16.55
CA ARG A 159 -19.27 5.09 -17.03
C ARG A 159 -18.63 6.46 -17.27
N LEU A 160 -17.37 6.60 -16.87
CA LEU A 160 -16.52 7.76 -17.13
C LEU A 160 -15.37 7.35 -18.07
N PRO A 161 -15.52 7.49 -19.39
CA PRO A 161 -14.50 7.06 -20.36
C PRO A 161 -13.13 7.67 -20.12
N MET A 162 -13.07 8.92 -19.63
CA MET A 162 -11.81 9.59 -19.33
C MET A 162 -11.10 8.97 -18.12
N GLN A 163 -11.82 8.51 -17.10
CA GLN A 163 -11.25 7.79 -15.97
C GLN A 163 -10.77 6.39 -16.40
N GLU A 164 -11.48 5.72 -17.31
CA GLU A 164 -11.02 4.43 -17.83
C GLU A 164 -9.69 4.57 -18.58
N ARG A 165 -9.54 5.59 -19.41
CA ARG A 165 -8.27 5.93 -20.10
C ARG A 165 -7.18 6.32 -19.10
N PHE A 166 -7.51 7.10 -18.08
CA PHE A 166 -6.56 7.42 -17.00
C PHE A 166 -6.05 6.14 -16.33
N ARG A 167 -6.95 5.21 -15.97
CA ARG A 167 -6.57 3.92 -15.38
C ARG A 167 -5.65 3.09 -16.28
N GLU A 168 -5.87 3.11 -17.61
CA GLU A 168 -4.98 2.47 -18.58
C GLU A 168 -3.56 3.06 -18.52
N HIS A 169 -3.45 4.39 -18.43
CA HIS A 169 -2.14 5.06 -18.25
C HIS A 169 -1.48 4.66 -16.92
N VAL A 170 -2.24 4.55 -15.83
CA VAL A 170 -1.71 4.08 -14.53
C VAL A 170 -1.12 2.68 -14.66
N ILE A 171 -1.90 1.73 -15.20
CA ILE A 171 -1.48 0.33 -15.38
C ILE A 171 -0.22 0.26 -16.25
N ALA A 172 -0.20 0.98 -17.38
CA ALA A 172 0.93 0.98 -18.29
C ALA A 172 2.20 1.50 -17.62
N THR A 173 2.13 2.64 -16.92
CA THR A 173 3.31 3.25 -16.27
C THR A 173 3.84 2.39 -15.12
N TRP A 174 2.98 1.71 -14.37
CA TRP A 174 3.45 0.81 -13.31
C TRP A 174 4.18 -0.40 -13.91
N ARG A 175 3.64 -1.03 -14.96
CA ARG A 175 4.30 -2.15 -15.65
C ARG A 175 5.63 -1.75 -16.29
N GLU A 176 5.70 -0.59 -16.92
CA GLU A 176 6.95 -0.04 -17.47
C GLU A 176 8.01 0.25 -16.39
N SER A 177 7.58 0.57 -15.18
CA SER A 177 8.47 0.75 -14.02
C SER A 177 8.89 -0.59 -13.36
N GLY A 178 8.47 -1.72 -13.90
CA GLY A 178 8.78 -3.07 -13.39
C GLY A 178 7.81 -3.58 -12.32
N GLY A 179 6.77 -2.82 -11.98
CA GLY A 179 5.70 -3.25 -11.08
C GLY A 179 4.59 -4.04 -11.79
N GLU A 180 3.67 -4.61 -11.01
CA GLU A 180 2.48 -5.29 -11.51
C GLU A 180 1.26 -4.91 -10.66
N PRO A 181 0.33 -4.11 -11.21
CA PRO A 181 -0.88 -3.69 -10.49
C PRO A 181 -1.73 -4.86 -9.99
N ASP A 182 -1.69 -5.99 -10.70
CA ASP A 182 -2.45 -7.19 -10.36
C ASP A 182 -1.55 -8.25 -9.70
N GLY A 183 -0.67 -7.83 -8.78
CA GLY A 183 0.29 -8.71 -8.12
C GLY A 183 -0.31 -9.70 -7.12
N ALA A 184 -1.40 -9.33 -6.45
CA ALA A 184 -1.96 -10.14 -5.37
C ALA A 184 -2.43 -11.55 -5.78
N PRO A 185 -3.03 -11.81 -6.94
CA PRO A 185 -3.45 -13.15 -7.35
C PRO A 185 -2.31 -14.18 -7.43
N ARG A 186 -1.07 -13.74 -7.61
CA ARG A 186 0.11 -14.61 -7.65
C ARG A 186 0.63 -14.98 -6.27
N LEU A 187 0.31 -14.18 -5.24
CA LEU A 187 0.85 -14.36 -3.88
C LEU A 187 0.56 -15.74 -3.27
N PRO A 188 -0.65 -16.32 -3.35
CA PRO A 188 -0.89 -17.62 -2.75
C PRO A 188 0.06 -18.73 -3.24
N GLY A 189 0.38 -18.75 -4.55
CA GLY A 189 1.34 -19.68 -5.13
C GLY A 189 2.76 -19.41 -4.62
N LEU A 190 3.24 -18.18 -4.75
CA LEU A 190 4.58 -17.77 -4.30
C LEU A 190 4.79 -18.04 -2.80
N LEU A 191 3.80 -17.76 -1.98
CA LEU A 191 3.85 -18.00 -0.54
C LEU A 191 3.90 -19.49 -0.23
N GLY A 192 3.09 -20.31 -0.92
CA GLY A 192 3.11 -21.78 -0.79
C GLY A 192 4.47 -22.38 -1.12
N GLU A 193 5.09 -21.96 -2.23
CA GLU A 193 6.43 -22.37 -2.65
C GLU A 193 7.52 -22.01 -1.61
N ASN A 194 7.28 -20.98 -0.80
CA ASN A 194 8.19 -20.50 0.24
C ASN A 194 7.82 -20.96 1.66
N GLY A 195 7.00 -21.99 1.78
CA GLY A 195 6.69 -22.65 3.07
C GLY A 195 5.69 -21.86 3.92
N PHE A 196 4.79 -21.12 3.29
CA PHE A 196 3.63 -20.54 3.98
C PHE A 196 2.35 -21.30 3.62
N VAL A 197 1.40 -21.31 4.53
CA VAL A 197 0.03 -21.77 4.28
C VAL A 197 -0.95 -20.64 4.40
N VAL A 198 -1.86 -20.50 3.43
CA VAL A 198 -2.91 -19.48 3.46
C VAL A 198 -3.96 -19.85 4.52
N ARG A 199 -4.11 -19.00 5.54
CA ARG A 199 -5.14 -19.11 6.56
C ARG A 199 -6.44 -18.41 6.16
N SER A 200 -6.32 -17.29 5.47
CA SER A 200 -7.45 -16.49 5.01
C SER A 200 -7.09 -15.70 3.76
N ALA A 201 -8.03 -15.59 2.82
CA ALA A 201 -7.97 -14.67 1.70
C ALA A 201 -9.32 -13.98 1.56
N ARG A 202 -9.35 -12.64 1.61
CA ARG A 202 -10.57 -11.85 1.57
C ARG A 202 -10.46 -10.73 0.53
N PRO A 203 -11.41 -10.61 -0.40
CA PRO A 203 -11.47 -9.48 -1.30
C PRO A 203 -12.10 -8.26 -0.61
N HIS A 204 -11.49 -7.11 -0.77
CA HIS A 204 -12.06 -5.80 -0.43
C HIS A 204 -12.33 -5.03 -1.70
N ILE A 205 -13.60 -4.86 -2.02
CA ILE A 205 -14.11 -4.04 -3.11
C ILE A 205 -15.34 -3.30 -2.60
N PHE A 206 -15.38 -1.99 -2.84
CA PHE A 206 -16.44 -1.15 -2.31
C PHE A 206 -17.21 -0.48 -3.45
N CYS A 207 -18.52 -0.37 -3.29
CA CYS A 207 -19.38 0.41 -4.17
C CYS A 207 -19.73 1.71 -3.45
N LEU A 208 -19.06 2.80 -3.82
CA LEU A 208 -19.06 4.05 -3.09
C LEU A 208 -19.96 5.09 -3.74
N ARG A 209 -20.57 5.93 -2.90
CA ARG A 209 -21.22 7.18 -3.31
C ARG A 209 -20.24 8.34 -3.17
N PRO A 210 -20.41 9.47 -3.87
CA PRO A 210 -19.60 10.67 -3.69
C PRO A 210 -19.54 11.19 -2.25
N SER A 211 -20.61 10.95 -1.47
CA SER A 211 -20.69 11.35 -0.03
C SER A 211 -19.96 10.40 0.92
N ASP A 212 -19.54 9.23 0.49
CA ASP A 212 -18.87 8.26 1.35
C ASP A 212 -17.40 8.68 1.59
N TYR A 213 -16.93 8.60 2.84
CA TYR A 213 -15.56 9.03 3.19
C TYR A 213 -14.48 8.29 2.37
N MET A 214 -14.71 7.02 2.09
CA MET A 214 -13.79 6.20 1.29
C MET A 214 -13.69 6.64 -0.18
N TRP A 215 -14.64 7.43 -0.71
CA TRP A 215 -14.58 8.02 -2.05
C TRP A 215 -13.30 8.84 -2.25
N GLN A 216 -12.82 9.50 -1.20
CA GLN A 216 -11.62 10.33 -1.27
C GLN A 216 -10.35 9.54 -1.60
N TRP A 217 -10.28 8.25 -1.25
CA TRP A 217 -9.09 7.45 -1.50
C TRP A 217 -8.74 7.35 -3.00
N PRO A 218 -9.62 6.87 -3.91
CA PRO A 218 -9.28 6.83 -5.32
C PRO A 218 -9.25 8.22 -5.98
N VAL A 219 -10.04 9.17 -5.49
CA VAL A 219 -10.09 10.54 -6.04
C VAL A 219 -8.79 11.29 -5.79
N THR A 220 -8.28 11.28 -4.57
CA THR A 220 -6.99 11.91 -4.28
C THR A 220 -5.83 11.26 -5.03
N PHE A 221 -5.91 9.96 -5.29
CA PHE A 221 -4.95 9.29 -6.14
C PHE A 221 -5.03 9.80 -7.60
N ILE A 222 -6.24 9.98 -8.16
CA ILE A 222 -6.41 10.55 -9.51
C ILE A 222 -5.71 11.91 -9.58
N GLU A 223 -5.99 12.82 -8.65
CA GLU A 223 -5.42 14.18 -8.68
C GLU A 223 -3.90 14.18 -8.62
N THR A 224 -3.32 13.44 -7.67
CA THR A 224 -1.86 13.36 -7.53
C THR A 224 -1.21 12.69 -8.76
N TYR A 225 -1.83 11.63 -9.28
CA TYR A 225 -1.21 10.87 -10.35
C TYR A 225 -1.38 11.51 -11.74
N LEU A 226 -2.41 12.34 -11.96
CA LEU A 226 -2.53 13.17 -13.16
C LEU A 226 -1.31 14.10 -13.31
N GLU A 227 -0.92 14.81 -12.24
CA GLU A 227 0.28 15.66 -12.27
C GLU A 227 1.53 14.82 -12.57
N ARG A 228 1.63 13.65 -11.95
CA ARG A 228 2.77 12.76 -12.19
C ARG A 228 2.84 12.26 -13.62
N LEU A 229 1.71 11.92 -14.24
CA LEU A 229 1.65 11.50 -15.65
C LEU A 229 2.03 12.65 -16.60
N ILE A 230 1.68 13.90 -16.28
CA ILE A 230 2.10 15.09 -17.03
C ILE A 230 3.62 15.25 -16.95
N GLU A 231 4.19 15.22 -15.74
CA GLU A 231 5.64 15.30 -15.52
C GLU A 231 6.43 14.23 -16.31
N MET A 232 5.86 13.02 -16.41
CA MET A 232 6.41 11.91 -17.16
C MET A 232 6.19 12.02 -18.67
N GLY A 233 5.45 13.04 -19.15
CA GLY A 233 5.10 13.22 -20.56
C GLY A 233 4.15 12.13 -21.11
N ARG A 234 3.36 11.49 -20.24
CA ARG A 234 2.42 10.40 -20.63
C ARG A 234 1.06 10.90 -21.04
N ILE A 235 0.66 12.04 -20.52
CA ILE A 235 -0.57 12.77 -20.86
C ILE A 235 -0.26 14.26 -20.96
N ASP A 236 -1.14 15.00 -21.61
CA ASP A 236 -1.10 16.45 -21.63
C ASP A 236 -2.07 17.08 -20.62
N HIS A 237 -1.98 18.39 -20.47
CA HIS A 237 -2.86 19.16 -19.57
C HIS A 237 -4.34 19.11 -19.99
N GLU A 238 -4.61 18.98 -21.29
CA GLU A 238 -5.97 18.89 -21.80
C GLU A 238 -6.63 17.58 -21.36
N PHE A 239 -5.93 16.47 -21.52
CA PHE A 239 -6.41 15.17 -21.01
C PHE A 239 -6.67 15.22 -19.50
N ALA A 240 -5.74 15.76 -18.71
CA ALA A 240 -5.91 15.90 -17.26
C ALA A 240 -7.13 16.75 -16.90
N ALA A 241 -7.35 17.87 -17.61
CA ALA A 241 -8.53 18.71 -17.42
C ALA A 241 -9.84 17.95 -17.72
N GLN A 242 -9.88 17.14 -18.79
CA GLN A 242 -11.03 16.32 -19.14
C GLN A 242 -11.34 15.25 -18.07
N VAL A 243 -10.32 14.62 -17.50
CA VAL A 243 -10.50 13.67 -16.37
C VAL A 243 -11.11 14.38 -15.16
N ARG A 244 -10.59 15.56 -14.79
CA ARG A 244 -11.11 16.37 -13.67
C ARG A 244 -12.56 16.81 -13.88
N ILE A 245 -12.91 17.26 -15.09
CA ILE A 245 -14.29 17.63 -15.43
C ILE A 245 -15.23 16.44 -15.28
N ALA A 246 -14.83 15.27 -15.79
CA ALA A 246 -15.62 14.06 -15.68
C ALA A 246 -15.82 13.62 -14.21
N LEU A 247 -14.77 13.70 -13.41
CA LEU A 247 -14.81 13.38 -11.99
C LEU A 247 -15.70 14.35 -11.21
N ALA A 248 -15.52 15.66 -11.41
CA ALA A 248 -16.35 16.69 -10.77
C ALA A 248 -17.84 16.60 -11.16
N SER A 249 -18.13 16.11 -12.37
CA SER A 249 -19.51 15.80 -12.78
C SER A 249 -20.09 14.61 -12.00
N ALA A 250 -19.30 13.55 -11.83
CA ALA A 250 -19.71 12.38 -11.04
C ALA A 250 -19.92 12.73 -9.56
N GLU A 251 -19.09 13.60 -9.00
CA GLU A 251 -19.22 14.04 -7.60
C GLU A 251 -20.48 14.84 -7.31
N LYS A 252 -21.03 15.51 -8.32
CA LYS A 252 -22.29 16.28 -8.23
C LYS A 252 -23.51 15.40 -8.43
N ASP A 253 -23.37 14.20 -8.99
CA ASP A 253 -24.48 13.28 -9.20
C ASP A 253 -24.68 12.39 -7.96
N PRO A 254 -25.77 12.55 -7.19
CA PRO A 254 -26.04 11.72 -6.02
C PRO A 254 -26.26 10.24 -6.36
N ASN A 255 -26.53 9.92 -7.62
CA ASN A 255 -26.72 8.56 -8.11
C ASN A 255 -25.41 7.92 -8.61
N ALA A 256 -24.35 8.71 -8.77
CA ALA A 256 -23.06 8.16 -9.17
C ALA A 256 -22.58 7.11 -8.17
N ARG A 257 -21.90 6.10 -8.69
CA ARG A 257 -21.24 5.05 -7.90
C ARG A 257 -19.84 4.83 -8.45
N MET A 258 -18.94 4.46 -7.57
CA MET A 258 -17.59 4.01 -7.92
C MET A 258 -17.34 2.65 -7.31
N LEU A 259 -16.98 1.66 -8.13
CA LEU A 259 -16.32 0.45 -7.64
C LEU A 259 -14.83 0.75 -7.49
N THR A 260 -14.27 0.42 -6.33
CA THR A 260 -12.83 0.60 -6.07
C THR A 260 -11.99 -0.45 -6.81
N PRO A 261 -10.68 -0.24 -6.95
CA PRO A 261 -9.77 -1.35 -7.22
C PRO A 261 -9.97 -2.46 -6.20
N LEU A 262 -9.95 -3.71 -6.65
CA LEU A 262 -9.93 -4.86 -5.75
C LEU A 262 -8.63 -4.86 -4.97
N VAL A 263 -8.71 -4.91 -3.65
CA VAL A 263 -7.58 -5.22 -2.76
C VAL A 263 -7.80 -6.62 -2.18
N LEU A 264 -6.82 -7.49 -2.33
CA LEU A 264 -6.84 -8.82 -1.74
C LEU A 264 -6.06 -8.79 -0.42
N GLU A 265 -6.76 -9.07 0.67
CA GLU A 265 -6.20 -9.34 1.98
C GLU A 265 -5.83 -10.82 2.06
N ILE A 266 -4.58 -11.13 2.36
CA ILE A 266 -4.10 -12.51 2.51
C ILE A 266 -3.39 -12.62 3.86
N ILE A 267 -3.83 -13.57 4.70
CA ILE A 267 -3.18 -13.94 5.95
C ILE A 267 -2.59 -15.32 5.79
N VAL A 268 -1.30 -15.46 6.02
CA VAL A 268 -0.56 -16.72 5.87
C VAL A 268 0.26 -17.02 7.13
N GLU A 269 0.51 -18.31 7.38
CA GLU A 269 1.39 -18.78 8.45
C GLU A 269 2.59 -19.51 7.87
N LYS A 270 3.75 -19.27 8.46
CA LYS A 270 5.00 -19.99 8.16
C LYS A 270 4.99 -21.41 8.77
N LEU A 271 5.21 -22.44 7.95
CA LEU A 271 5.23 -23.84 8.36
C LEU A 271 6.56 -24.29 9.01
#